data_950d50026aedafd019c7cc05e3a2a697
#
_entry.id   950d50026aedafd019c7cc05e3a2a697
#
_cell.length_a   1.000
_cell.length_b   1.000
_cell.length_c   1.000
_cell.angle_alpha   90.00
_cell.angle_beta   90.00
_cell.angle_gamma   90.00
#
_symmetry.space_group_name_H-M   'P 1'
#
loop_
_entity.id
_entity.type
_entity.pdbx_description
1 polymer ?
#
loop_
_entity_poly.entity_id
_entity_poly.type
_entity_poly.pdbx_seq_one_letter_code
_entity_poly.pdbx_strand_id
1 'polypeptide(L)'
;MAQKRLGLFKQLVPGLTRLGMIGPEPGSPLAASERDALRKMCAQFGFDFRNYGVVGLDDLEGAFASARRDDVDAFFVSGEPLTSTNMSRVIPFIATSEKPSFGPYLEMAQAGLLMSYSSDLSDGFRHAGLYAAKILGGAKPGDLPIEQASKFTFAINIKTARALGISVPPTLLALADEMIE
;
A
#
# COMPACT_ATOMS: atom_id res chain seq x y z
N MET A 1 4.63 -10.35 0.75
CA MET A 1 3.89 -9.18 0.19
C MET A 1 4.77 -7.93 0.16
N ALA A 2 5.27 -7.42 1.28
CA ALA A 2 6.06 -6.17 1.34
C ALA A 2 7.24 -6.14 0.35
N GLN A 3 8.01 -7.22 0.23
CA GLN A 3 9.14 -7.32 -0.70
C GLN A 3 8.73 -7.13 -2.16
N LYS A 4 7.67 -7.81 -2.61
CA LYS A 4 7.20 -7.69 -4.00
C LYS A 4 6.68 -6.28 -4.28
N ARG A 5 5.89 -5.71 -3.34
CA ARG A 5 5.34 -4.35 -3.45
C ARG A 5 6.46 -3.32 -3.55
N LEU A 6 7.43 -3.35 -2.64
CA LEU A 6 8.57 -2.42 -2.66
C LEU A 6 9.48 -2.62 -3.88
N GLY A 7 9.66 -3.88 -4.33
CA GLY A 7 10.43 -4.19 -5.53
C GLY A 7 9.78 -3.65 -6.82
N LEU A 8 8.46 -3.70 -6.93
CA LEU A 8 7.72 -3.07 -8.04
C LEU A 8 7.82 -1.54 -7.97
N PHE A 9 7.67 -0.98 -6.76
CA PHE A 9 7.75 0.47 -6.57
C PHE A 9 9.15 1.02 -6.89
N LYS A 10 10.22 0.29 -6.52
CA LYS A 10 11.60 0.66 -6.89
C LYS A 10 11.83 0.74 -8.40
N GLN A 11 11.14 -0.08 -9.19
CA GLN A 11 11.24 -0.03 -10.65
C GLN A 11 10.53 1.20 -11.22
N LEU A 12 9.47 1.70 -10.55
CA LEU A 12 8.81 2.97 -10.91
C LEU A 12 9.63 4.20 -10.47
N VAL A 13 10.35 4.07 -9.35
CA VAL A 13 11.11 5.17 -8.72
C VAL A 13 12.54 4.71 -8.46
N PRO A 14 13.39 4.62 -9.52
CA PRO A 14 14.75 4.07 -9.39
C PRO A 14 15.66 4.87 -8.45
N GLY A 15 15.40 6.17 -8.32
CA GLY A 15 16.14 7.09 -7.44
C GLY A 15 15.72 7.05 -5.96
N LEU A 16 14.85 6.13 -5.56
CA LEU A 16 14.40 6.02 -4.16
C LEU A 16 15.56 5.71 -3.22
N THR A 17 15.75 6.56 -2.23
CA THR A 17 16.76 6.40 -1.16
C THR A 17 16.14 6.48 0.24
N ARG A 18 15.05 7.23 0.40
CA ARG A 18 14.36 7.40 1.67
C ARG A 18 12.85 7.25 1.53
N LEU A 19 12.30 6.24 2.21
CA LEU A 19 10.88 5.93 2.22
C LEU A 19 10.22 6.38 3.52
N GLY A 20 9.18 7.21 3.43
CA GLY A 20 8.29 7.55 4.53
C GLY A 20 7.08 6.63 4.60
N MET A 21 6.69 6.16 5.77
CA MET A 21 5.43 5.46 6.00
C MET A 21 4.46 6.37 6.75
N ILE A 22 3.25 6.54 6.23
CA ILE A 22 2.12 7.18 6.92
C ILE A 22 1.17 6.08 7.40
N GLY A 23 0.90 6.04 8.68
CA GLY A 23 0.00 5.03 9.26
C GLY A 23 -0.28 5.26 10.73
N PRO A 24 -1.22 4.49 11.34
CA PRO A 24 -1.60 4.70 12.73
C PRO A 24 -0.44 4.37 13.71
N GLU A 25 -0.34 5.19 14.78
CA GLU A 25 0.61 5.00 15.88
C GLU A 25 -0.03 5.45 17.21
N PRO A 26 -0.20 4.58 18.22
CA PRO A 26 0.06 3.15 18.13
C PRO A 26 -0.92 2.49 17.15
N GLY A 27 -0.41 1.59 16.31
CA GLY A 27 -1.22 0.83 15.37
C GLY A 27 -1.65 -0.52 15.94
N SER A 28 -2.48 -1.22 15.17
CA SER A 28 -2.80 -2.63 15.45
C SER A 28 -1.54 -3.51 15.35
N PRO A 29 -1.55 -4.75 15.87
CA PRO A 29 -0.48 -5.71 15.63
C PRO A 29 -0.17 -5.91 14.14
N LEU A 30 -1.19 -5.78 13.28
CA LEU A 30 -1.03 -5.85 11.82
C LEU A 30 -0.26 -4.66 11.29
N ALA A 31 -0.58 -3.44 11.73
CA ALA A 31 0.16 -2.22 11.36
C ALA A 31 1.63 -2.29 11.80
N ALA A 32 1.89 -2.79 13.01
CA ALA A 32 3.23 -2.99 13.52
C ALA A 32 4.01 -4.00 12.64
N SER A 33 3.38 -5.11 12.27
CA SER A 33 3.96 -6.12 11.38
C SER A 33 4.25 -5.57 9.98
N GLU A 34 3.35 -4.75 9.42
CA GLU A 34 3.54 -4.10 8.12
C GLU A 34 4.72 -3.11 8.17
N ARG A 35 4.79 -2.29 9.21
CA ARG A 35 5.90 -1.34 9.45
C ARG A 35 7.24 -2.06 9.56
N ASP A 36 7.30 -3.13 10.35
CA ASP A 36 8.55 -3.87 10.57
C ASP A 36 8.98 -4.61 9.30
N ALA A 37 8.04 -5.17 8.53
CA ALA A 37 8.31 -5.76 7.23
C ALA A 37 8.87 -4.73 6.24
N LEU A 38 8.28 -3.53 6.17
CA LEU A 38 8.79 -2.45 5.32
C LEU A 38 10.17 -1.98 5.75
N ARG A 39 10.39 -1.75 7.05
CA ARG A 39 11.71 -1.37 7.59
C ARG A 39 12.78 -2.38 7.21
N LYS A 40 12.50 -3.67 7.39
CA LYS A 40 13.41 -4.76 7.01
C LYS A 40 13.70 -4.75 5.50
N MET A 41 12.68 -4.57 4.67
CA MET A 41 12.85 -4.55 3.22
C MET A 41 13.62 -3.31 2.75
N CYS A 42 13.35 -2.14 3.34
CA CYS A 42 14.11 -0.92 3.05
C CYS A 42 15.60 -1.12 3.34
N ALA A 43 15.95 -1.70 4.49
CA ALA A 43 17.33 -2.02 4.83
C ALA A 43 17.98 -2.98 3.80
N GLN A 44 17.25 -3.99 3.33
CA GLN A 44 17.76 -4.93 2.31
C GLN A 44 17.97 -4.26 0.94
N PHE A 45 17.15 -3.27 0.60
CA PHE A 45 17.30 -2.51 -0.65
C PHE A 45 18.24 -1.31 -0.54
N GLY A 46 18.77 -1.04 0.66
CA GLY A 46 19.66 0.10 0.92
C GLY A 46 18.93 1.43 1.06
N PHE A 47 17.63 1.42 1.45
CA PHE A 47 16.84 2.63 1.67
C PHE A 47 16.80 3.02 3.15
N ASP A 48 16.81 4.31 3.45
CA ASP A 48 16.42 4.83 4.75
C ASP A 48 14.89 4.71 4.91
N PHE A 49 14.43 4.31 6.10
CA PHE A 49 13.02 4.15 6.42
C PHE A 49 12.63 5.07 7.57
N ARG A 50 11.58 5.86 7.35
CA ARG A 50 11.00 6.75 8.35
C ARG A 50 9.53 6.43 8.57
N ASN A 51 9.10 6.37 9.84
CA ASN A 51 7.71 6.19 10.20
C ASN A 51 7.13 7.51 10.73
N TYR A 52 6.04 7.95 10.14
CA TYR A 52 5.27 9.13 10.53
C TYR A 52 3.92 8.65 11.03
N GLY A 53 3.88 8.36 12.34
CA GLY A 53 2.69 7.85 13.00
C GLY A 53 1.63 8.93 13.18
N VAL A 54 0.37 8.55 13.03
CA VAL A 54 -0.78 9.39 13.27
C VAL A 54 -1.75 8.68 14.25
N VAL A 55 -2.24 9.40 15.25
CA VAL A 55 -3.26 8.91 16.19
C VAL A 55 -4.66 9.15 15.61
N GLY A 56 -4.81 10.25 14.89
CA GLY A 56 -6.02 10.65 14.19
C GLY A 56 -5.72 11.36 12.87
N LEU A 57 -6.78 11.66 12.11
CA LEU A 57 -6.63 12.33 10.82
C LEU A 57 -6.12 13.77 10.94
N ASP A 58 -6.29 14.39 12.08
CA ASP A 58 -5.82 15.78 12.33
C ASP A 58 -4.28 15.83 12.50
N ASP A 59 -3.63 14.69 12.75
CA ASP A 59 -2.17 14.60 12.84
C ASP A 59 -1.49 14.55 11.47
N LEU A 60 -2.26 14.38 10.38
CA LEU A 60 -1.71 14.23 9.03
C LEU A 60 -0.84 15.41 8.63
N GLU A 61 -1.26 16.65 8.92
CA GLU A 61 -0.49 17.85 8.60
C GLU A 61 0.90 17.82 9.26
N GLY A 62 0.95 17.49 10.55
CA GLY A 62 2.21 17.36 11.31
C GLY A 62 3.09 16.24 10.79
N ALA A 63 2.50 15.10 10.43
CA ALA A 63 3.21 13.95 9.89
C ALA A 63 3.86 14.29 8.54
N PHE A 64 3.12 14.90 7.60
CA PHE A 64 3.65 15.33 6.31
C PHE A 64 4.64 16.48 6.41
N ALA A 65 4.45 17.43 7.36
CA ALA A 65 5.43 18.47 7.64
C ALA A 65 6.75 17.88 8.15
N SER A 66 6.71 16.85 8.99
CA SER A 66 7.90 16.14 9.45
C SER A 66 8.58 15.38 8.31
N ALA A 67 7.81 14.68 7.48
CA ALA A 67 8.33 13.98 6.31
C ALA A 67 9.04 14.92 5.31
N ARG A 68 8.50 16.13 5.14
CA ARG A 68 9.14 17.17 4.31
C ARG A 68 10.46 17.64 4.88
N ARG A 69 10.57 17.85 6.22
CA ARG A 69 11.83 18.21 6.87
C ARG A 69 12.88 17.12 6.75
N ASP A 70 12.45 15.85 6.76
CA ASP A 70 13.34 14.70 6.62
C ASP A 70 13.68 14.40 5.14
N ASP A 71 13.12 15.17 4.20
CA ASP A 71 13.35 15.06 2.76
C ASP A 71 13.13 13.63 2.25
N VAL A 72 11.94 13.05 2.51
CA VAL A 72 11.59 11.73 1.98
C VAL A 72 11.36 11.78 0.48
N ASP A 73 11.74 10.71 -0.21
CA ASP A 73 11.60 10.61 -1.68
C ASP A 73 10.23 10.08 -2.09
N ALA A 74 9.58 9.31 -1.21
CA ALA A 74 8.32 8.64 -1.51
C ALA A 74 7.56 8.26 -0.24
N PHE A 75 6.26 7.95 -0.39
CA PHE A 75 5.40 7.52 0.71
C PHE A 75 4.84 6.12 0.50
N PHE A 76 4.85 5.33 1.57
CA PHE A 76 3.95 4.22 1.74
C PHE A 76 2.80 4.64 2.65
N VAL A 77 1.56 4.45 2.20
CA VAL A 77 0.36 4.68 3.01
C VAL A 77 -0.16 3.34 3.50
N SER A 78 -0.26 3.19 4.82
CA SER A 78 -0.70 1.95 5.45
C SER A 78 -2.11 1.53 5.01
N GLY A 79 -2.35 0.21 4.94
CA GLY A 79 -3.66 -0.37 4.67
C GLY A 79 -4.63 -0.36 5.86
N GLU A 80 -4.23 0.19 7.01
CA GLU A 80 -5.10 0.28 8.19
C GLU A 80 -6.32 1.19 7.93
N PRO A 81 -7.48 0.91 8.56
CA PRO A 81 -8.71 1.66 8.32
C PRO A 81 -8.56 3.17 8.48
N LEU A 82 -7.77 3.64 9.47
CA LEU A 82 -7.55 5.07 9.69
C LEU A 82 -7.07 5.80 8.41
N THR A 83 -6.22 5.17 7.62
CA THR A 83 -5.69 5.73 6.38
C THR A 83 -6.44 5.25 5.15
N SER A 84 -6.68 3.94 5.01
CA SER A 84 -7.24 3.35 3.79
C SER A 84 -8.69 3.75 3.51
N THR A 85 -9.52 3.93 4.56
CA THR A 85 -10.93 4.37 4.39
C THR A 85 -11.07 5.90 4.34
N ASN A 86 -10.00 6.65 4.60
CA ASN A 86 -10.00 8.11 4.63
C ASN A 86 -9.05 8.72 3.58
N MET A 87 -8.94 8.07 2.41
CA MET A 87 -8.05 8.54 1.34
C MET A 87 -8.37 9.97 0.88
N SER A 88 -9.61 10.41 0.94
CA SER A 88 -10.00 11.79 0.64
C SER A 88 -9.31 12.83 1.54
N ARG A 89 -8.91 12.44 2.76
CA ARG A 89 -8.14 13.28 3.69
C ARG A 89 -6.63 13.14 3.49
N VAL A 90 -6.15 11.97 3.05
CA VAL A 90 -4.72 11.67 2.85
C VAL A 90 -4.20 12.20 1.52
N ILE A 91 -4.96 12.03 0.44
CA ILE A 91 -4.55 12.40 -0.93
C ILE A 91 -4.13 13.86 -1.09
N PRO A 92 -4.82 14.87 -0.51
CA PRO A 92 -4.38 16.26 -0.62
C PRO A 92 -2.93 16.48 -0.13
N PHE A 93 -2.52 15.83 0.96
CA PHE A 93 -1.16 15.93 1.48
C PHE A 93 -0.14 15.22 0.57
N ILE A 94 -0.51 14.05 0.03
CA ILE A 94 0.32 13.34 -0.96
C ILE A 94 0.51 14.22 -2.20
N ALA A 95 -0.56 14.77 -2.75
CA ALA A 95 -0.52 15.63 -3.93
C ALA A 95 0.35 16.88 -3.70
N THR A 96 0.18 17.56 -2.56
CA THR A 96 0.98 18.73 -2.20
C THR A 96 2.46 18.40 -1.98
N SER A 97 2.79 17.17 -1.62
CA SER A 97 4.19 16.74 -1.46
C SER A 97 4.92 16.56 -2.78
N GLU A 98 4.20 16.38 -3.89
CA GLU A 98 4.73 16.06 -5.22
C GLU A 98 5.65 14.82 -5.20
N LYS A 99 5.44 13.93 -4.22
CA LYS A 99 6.23 12.70 -4.08
C LYS A 99 5.42 11.47 -4.49
N PRO A 100 6.04 10.50 -5.16
CA PRO A 100 5.39 9.24 -5.50
C PRO A 100 4.96 8.49 -4.24
N SER A 101 3.86 7.75 -4.35
CA SER A 101 3.27 7.06 -3.22
C SER A 101 2.66 5.73 -3.61
N PHE A 102 2.59 4.80 -2.67
CA PHE A 102 1.99 3.51 -2.89
C PHE A 102 1.31 2.96 -1.63
N GLY A 103 0.41 2.02 -1.81
CA GLY A 103 -0.31 1.37 -0.73
C GLY A 103 -0.67 -0.08 -1.08
N PRO A 104 -1.36 -0.80 -0.17
CA PRO A 104 -1.76 -2.17 -0.45
C PRO A 104 -2.94 -2.28 -1.42
N TYR A 105 -3.98 -1.48 -1.28
CA TYR A 105 -5.27 -1.75 -1.90
C TYR A 105 -5.48 -0.99 -3.22
N LEU A 106 -6.21 -1.62 -4.15
CA LEU A 106 -6.57 -1.05 -5.44
C LEU A 106 -7.24 0.32 -5.31
N GLU A 107 -8.17 0.44 -4.36
CA GLU A 107 -8.92 1.67 -4.09
C GLU A 107 -8.01 2.85 -3.72
N MET A 108 -6.86 2.57 -3.11
CA MET A 108 -5.88 3.61 -2.77
C MET A 108 -5.17 4.15 -4.01
N ALA A 109 -4.86 3.28 -4.98
CA ALA A 109 -4.34 3.71 -6.28
C ALA A 109 -5.42 4.47 -7.08
N GLN A 110 -6.68 4.01 -7.05
CA GLN A 110 -7.81 4.71 -7.66
C GLN A 110 -8.04 6.09 -7.03
N ALA A 111 -7.81 6.23 -5.72
CA ALA A 111 -7.90 7.50 -5.02
C ALA A 111 -6.76 8.48 -5.36
N GLY A 112 -5.63 8.02 -5.92
CA GLY A 112 -4.55 8.90 -6.38
C GLY A 112 -3.13 8.47 -6.01
N LEU A 113 -2.91 7.37 -5.28
CA LEU A 113 -1.55 6.85 -5.12
C LEU A 113 -1.00 6.37 -6.47
N LEU A 114 0.33 6.40 -6.64
CA LEU A 114 0.99 6.00 -7.88
C LEU A 114 0.77 4.52 -8.22
N MET A 115 0.79 3.65 -7.19
CA MET A 115 0.54 2.22 -7.40
C MET A 115 -0.03 1.54 -6.15
N SER A 116 -0.62 0.37 -6.37
CA SER A 116 -0.94 -0.58 -5.30
C SER A 116 -0.57 -2.01 -5.69
N TYR A 117 -0.33 -2.86 -4.70
CA TYR A 117 -0.13 -4.29 -4.89
C TYR A 117 -0.55 -5.05 -3.63
N SER A 118 -1.56 -5.92 -3.76
CA SER A 118 -2.01 -6.80 -2.69
C SER A 118 -2.72 -8.05 -3.22
N SER A 119 -3.11 -8.94 -2.31
CA SER A 119 -4.11 -9.96 -2.63
C SER A 119 -5.44 -9.31 -3.02
N ASP A 120 -6.14 -9.93 -3.95
CA ASP A 120 -7.49 -9.51 -4.38
C ASP A 120 -8.47 -9.73 -3.22
N LEU A 121 -8.94 -8.63 -2.64
CA LEU A 121 -9.88 -8.67 -1.51
C LEU A 121 -11.23 -9.27 -1.92
N SER A 122 -11.71 -8.99 -3.13
CA SER A 122 -12.98 -9.52 -3.63
C SER A 122 -12.92 -11.04 -3.75
N ASP A 123 -11.81 -11.58 -4.23
CA ASP A 123 -11.57 -13.02 -4.28
C ASP A 123 -11.51 -13.62 -2.86
N GLY A 124 -10.84 -12.94 -1.93
CA GLY A 124 -10.79 -13.33 -0.52
C GLY A 124 -12.19 -13.41 0.12
N PHE A 125 -13.03 -12.40 -0.07
CA PHE A 125 -14.40 -12.40 0.43
C PHE A 125 -15.28 -13.48 -0.23
N ARG A 126 -15.09 -13.75 -1.53
CA ARG A 126 -15.77 -14.85 -2.22
C ARG A 126 -15.42 -16.20 -1.60
N HIS A 127 -14.15 -16.46 -1.33
CA HIS A 127 -13.69 -17.68 -0.64
C HIS A 127 -14.25 -17.77 0.79
N ALA A 128 -14.25 -16.66 1.55
CA ALA A 128 -14.86 -16.64 2.87
C ALA A 128 -16.35 -17.01 2.83
N GLY A 129 -17.10 -16.51 1.83
CA GLY A 129 -18.49 -16.90 1.59
C GLY A 129 -18.66 -18.39 1.28
N LEU A 130 -17.79 -18.99 0.47
CA LEU A 130 -17.80 -20.42 0.19
C LEU A 130 -17.53 -21.25 1.46
N TYR A 131 -16.61 -20.82 2.31
CA TYR A 131 -16.33 -21.49 3.61
C TYR A 131 -17.53 -21.37 4.53
N ALA A 132 -18.14 -20.20 4.64
CA ALA A 132 -19.36 -20.01 5.43
C ALA A 132 -20.47 -20.95 4.97
N ALA A 133 -20.71 -21.08 3.65
CA ALA A 133 -21.72 -22.01 3.10
C ALA A 133 -21.40 -23.47 3.47
N LYS A 134 -20.15 -23.92 3.37
CA LYS A 134 -19.73 -25.27 3.76
C LYS A 134 -20.01 -25.53 5.26
N ILE A 135 -19.67 -24.58 6.13
CA ILE A 135 -19.86 -24.69 7.59
C ILE A 135 -21.35 -24.74 7.92
N LEU A 136 -22.17 -23.87 7.31
CA LEU A 136 -23.62 -23.89 7.48
C LEU A 136 -24.25 -25.19 6.94
N GLY A 137 -23.62 -25.82 5.93
CA GLY A 137 -23.99 -27.13 5.43
C GLY A 137 -23.52 -28.31 6.27
N GLY A 138 -22.89 -28.06 7.44
CA GLY A 138 -22.48 -29.07 8.42
C GLY A 138 -21.00 -29.48 8.37
N ALA A 139 -20.17 -28.87 7.54
CA ALA A 139 -18.73 -29.11 7.56
C ALA A 139 -18.12 -28.53 8.85
N LYS A 140 -17.22 -29.28 9.46
CA LYS A 140 -16.49 -28.78 10.65
C LYS A 140 -15.38 -27.81 10.21
N PRO A 141 -15.24 -26.63 10.85
CA PRO A 141 -14.18 -25.68 10.49
C PRO A 141 -12.76 -26.26 10.50
N GLY A 142 -12.48 -27.16 11.45
CA GLY A 142 -11.16 -27.81 11.57
C GLY A 142 -10.83 -28.81 10.45
N ASP A 143 -11.83 -29.27 9.69
CA ASP A 143 -11.63 -30.19 8.55
C ASP A 143 -11.46 -29.43 7.22
N LEU A 144 -11.67 -28.11 7.22
CA LEU A 144 -11.50 -27.28 6.04
C LEU A 144 -10.02 -26.92 5.85
N PRO A 145 -9.50 -26.98 4.60
CA PRO A 145 -8.11 -26.64 4.33
C PRO A 145 -7.84 -25.16 4.61
N ILE A 146 -6.63 -24.81 5.06
CA ILE A 146 -6.17 -23.43 5.15
C ILE A 146 -5.76 -23.00 3.75
N GLU A 147 -6.49 -22.04 3.17
CA GLU A 147 -6.18 -21.47 1.86
C GLU A 147 -5.38 -20.17 2.02
N GLN A 148 -4.35 -20.01 1.18
CA GLN A 148 -3.64 -18.75 1.03
C GLN A 148 -4.18 -17.99 -0.19
N ALA A 149 -4.12 -16.67 -0.15
CA ALA A 149 -4.47 -15.86 -1.30
C ALA A 149 -3.61 -16.27 -2.51
N SER A 150 -4.26 -16.65 -3.61
CA SER A 150 -3.63 -17.03 -4.87
C SER A 150 -3.74 -15.95 -5.94
N LYS A 151 -4.69 -15.04 -5.79
CA LYS A 151 -4.92 -13.94 -6.71
C LYS A 151 -4.40 -12.63 -6.12
N PHE A 152 -3.63 -11.90 -6.91
CA PHE A 152 -3.04 -10.61 -6.54
C PHE A 152 -3.43 -9.59 -7.61
N THR A 153 -3.56 -8.34 -7.19
CA THR A 153 -3.85 -7.21 -8.08
C THR A 153 -2.72 -6.20 -7.99
N PHE A 154 -2.12 -5.91 -9.14
CA PHE A 154 -1.15 -4.85 -9.33
C PHE A 154 -1.79 -3.72 -10.13
N ALA A 155 -1.92 -2.54 -9.53
CA ALA A 155 -2.48 -1.38 -10.18
C ALA A 155 -1.46 -0.24 -10.28
N ILE A 156 -1.45 0.46 -11.41
CA ILE A 156 -0.65 1.66 -11.65
C ILE A 156 -1.59 2.81 -12.04
N ASN A 157 -1.45 3.93 -11.35
CA ASN A 157 -2.17 5.15 -11.70
C ASN A 157 -1.35 5.97 -12.70
N ILE A 158 -1.73 5.87 -13.98
CA ILE A 158 -1.06 6.53 -15.09
C ILE A 158 -1.24 8.05 -15.02
N LYS A 159 -2.40 8.52 -14.54
CA LYS A 159 -2.65 9.95 -14.32
C LYS A 159 -1.67 10.52 -13.27
N THR A 160 -1.50 9.82 -12.15
CA THR A 160 -0.54 10.21 -11.11
C THR A 160 0.91 10.13 -11.61
N ALA A 161 1.25 9.08 -12.37
CA ALA A 161 2.58 8.95 -12.97
C ALA A 161 2.90 10.14 -13.89
N ARG A 162 1.97 10.52 -14.76
CA ARG A 162 2.11 11.69 -15.66
C ARG A 162 2.27 12.99 -14.86
N ALA A 163 1.45 13.20 -13.82
CA ALA A 163 1.52 14.41 -12.99
C ALA A 163 2.87 14.55 -12.26
N LEU A 164 3.49 13.42 -11.88
CA LEU A 164 4.81 13.38 -11.24
C LEU A 164 5.98 13.32 -12.21
N GLY A 165 5.73 13.31 -13.53
CA GLY A 165 6.78 13.18 -14.55
C GLY A 165 7.47 11.80 -14.55
N ILE A 166 6.80 10.78 -14.01
CA ILE A 166 7.35 9.42 -13.91
C ILE A 166 7.02 8.64 -15.19
N SER A 167 8.06 8.19 -15.88
CA SER A 167 7.92 7.28 -17.02
C SER A 167 7.75 5.86 -16.52
N VAL A 168 6.59 5.24 -16.79
CA VAL A 168 6.32 3.87 -16.39
C VAL A 168 7.00 2.90 -17.37
N PRO A 169 7.89 2.01 -16.90
CA PRO A 169 8.55 1.02 -17.76
C PRO A 169 7.54 0.11 -18.48
N PRO A 170 7.76 -0.20 -19.77
CA PRO A 170 6.86 -1.11 -20.52
C PRO A 170 6.66 -2.47 -19.85
N THR A 171 7.67 -2.97 -19.17
CA THR A 171 7.60 -4.22 -18.41
C THR A 171 6.60 -4.14 -17.25
N LEU A 172 6.48 -3.00 -16.58
CA LEU A 172 5.50 -2.81 -15.51
C LEU A 172 4.09 -2.58 -16.07
N LEU A 173 3.96 -1.89 -17.21
CA LEU A 173 2.67 -1.77 -17.90
C LEU A 173 2.13 -3.15 -18.31
N ALA A 174 2.99 -4.05 -18.80
CA ALA A 174 2.61 -5.41 -19.16
C ALA A 174 2.27 -6.31 -17.96
N LEU A 175 2.77 -5.95 -16.76
CA LEU A 175 2.51 -6.70 -15.53
C LEU A 175 1.31 -6.16 -14.73
N ALA A 176 0.86 -4.95 -15.04
CA ALA A 176 -0.26 -4.34 -14.32
C ALA A 176 -1.58 -5.02 -14.70
N ASP A 177 -2.34 -5.41 -13.69
CA ASP A 177 -3.70 -5.92 -13.86
C ASP A 177 -4.69 -4.77 -14.12
N GLU A 178 -4.40 -3.58 -13.55
CA GLU A 178 -5.23 -2.37 -13.66
C GLU A 178 -4.36 -1.14 -13.97
N MET A 179 -4.77 -0.37 -14.97
CA MET A 179 -4.22 0.94 -15.31
C MET A 179 -5.29 2.02 -15.11
N ILE A 180 -5.03 2.96 -14.22
CA ILE A 180 -5.97 4.03 -13.86
C ILE A 180 -5.59 5.29 -14.66
N GLU A 181 -6.49 5.74 -15.52
CA GLU A 181 -6.33 6.90 -16.42
C GLU A 181 -7.10 8.14 -15.95
#